data_bcce63d7eb1ade8c033edb3baf4bf542
#
_entry.id   bcce63d7eb1ade8c033edb3baf4bf542
#
_cell.length_a   1.000
_cell.length_b   1.000
_cell.length_c   1.000
_cell.angle_alpha   90.00
_cell.angle_beta   90.00
_cell.angle_gamma   90.00
#
_symmetry.space_group_name_H-M   'P 1'
#
loop_
_entity.id
_entity.type
_entity.pdbx_description
1 polymer ?
#
loop_
_entity_poly.entity_id
_entity_poly.type
_entity_poly.pdbx_seq_one_letter_code
_entity_poly.pdbx_strand_id
1 'polypeptide(L)'
;MKLVIQRVSEASVAIDGEIRGQIGQGFMVLIGVGKEDTKEIADKYIKKMIGLRIFEDENGKTNLSLSDVNGQLLLISQFTLYANCKKGNRPSFIEAGAPASAEALYEYMIEECRKVVPVVETGEFGADMKVSLTNDGPFTVILDESIL
;
A
#
# COMPACT_ATOMS: atom_id res chain seq x y z
N MET A 1 6.73 3.19 9.60
CA MET A 1 5.99 2.98 8.34
C MET A 1 4.67 2.30 8.64
N LYS A 2 3.65 2.61 7.87
CA LYS A 2 2.35 1.94 7.98
C LYS A 2 1.86 1.59 6.60
N LEU A 3 1.43 0.33 6.42
CA LEU A 3 0.78 -0.11 5.20
C LEU A 3 -0.63 -0.58 5.54
N VAL A 4 -1.61 -0.16 4.74
CA VAL A 4 -2.95 -0.74 4.76
C VAL A 4 -3.11 -1.49 3.46
N ILE A 5 -3.14 -2.82 3.56
CA ILE A 5 -3.16 -3.73 2.42
C ILE A 5 -4.57 -4.28 2.27
N GLN A 6 -5.19 -4.04 1.14
CA GLN A 6 -6.51 -4.58 0.83
C GLN A 6 -6.40 -5.57 -0.33
N ARG A 7 -6.86 -6.78 -0.10
CA ARG A 7 -6.95 -7.78 -1.15
C ARG A 7 -8.09 -7.38 -2.09
N VAL A 8 -7.82 -7.28 -3.37
CA VAL A 8 -8.79 -6.78 -4.35
C VAL A 8 -8.97 -7.73 -5.53
N SER A 9 -10.16 -7.72 -6.12
CA SER A 9 -10.41 -8.31 -7.43
C SER A 9 -10.10 -7.31 -8.54
N GLU A 10 -10.21 -6.02 -8.23
CA GLU A 10 -9.85 -4.91 -9.12
C GLU A 10 -9.66 -3.64 -8.30
N ALA A 11 -8.81 -2.75 -8.77
CA ALA A 11 -8.64 -1.42 -8.20
C ALA A 11 -8.12 -0.44 -9.25
N SER A 12 -8.39 0.85 -9.05
CA SER A 12 -7.90 1.89 -9.94
C SER A 12 -7.69 3.19 -9.18
N VAL A 13 -6.89 4.07 -9.74
CA VAL A 13 -6.70 5.43 -9.25
C VAL A 13 -6.89 6.42 -10.39
N ALA A 14 -7.69 7.45 -10.16
CA ALA A 14 -7.95 8.52 -11.10
C ALA A 14 -7.46 9.85 -10.54
N ILE A 15 -6.92 10.70 -11.42
CA ILE A 15 -6.48 12.06 -11.12
C ILE A 15 -7.08 12.95 -12.20
N ASP A 16 -7.78 14.01 -11.80
CA ASP A 16 -8.45 14.94 -12.71
C ASP A 16 -9.37 14.22 -13.71
N GLY A 17 -10.08 13.17 -13.24
CA GLY A 17 -11.02 12.41 -14.06
C GLY A 17 -10.38 11.35 -14.97
N GLU A 18 -9.05 11.22 -14.96
CA GLU A 18 -8.34 10.25 -15.79
C GLU A 18 -7.74 9.13 -14.94
N ILE A 19 -7.92 7.89 -15.40
CA ILE A 19 -7.31 6.73 -14.74
C ILE A 19 -5.81 6.74 -15.00
N ARG A 20 -5.02 6.77 -13.93
CA ARG A 20 -3.56 6.77 -13.96
C ARG A 20 -2.96 5.40 -13.69
N GLY A 21 -3.67 4.55 -12.98
CA GLY A 21 -3.25 3.18 -12.69
C GLY A 21 -4.46 2.29 -12.48
N GLN A 22 -4.36 1.05 -12.90
CA GLN A 22 -5.44 0.07 -12.79
C GLN A 22 -4.87 -1.33 -12.69
N ILE A 23 -5.42 -2.13 -11.78
CA ILE A 23 -5.02 -3.52 -11.58
C ILE A 23 -6.24 -4.44 -11.54
N GLY A 24 -6.01 -5.72 -11.83
CA GLY A 24 -6.94 -6.80 -11.53
C GLY A 24 -6.71 -7.37 -10.13
N GLN A 25 -6.74 -8.69 -10.01
CA GLN A 25 -6.50 -9.37 -8.73
C GLN A 25 -5.13 -9.00 -8.14
N GLY A 26 -5.12 -8.68 -6.86
CA GLY A 26 -3.90 -8.34 -6.16
C GLY A 26 -4.16 -7.54 -4.89
N PHE A 27 -3.29 -6.56 -4.63
CA PHE A 27 -3.41 -5.66 -3.49
C PHE A 27 -3.50 -4.21 -3.91
N MET A 28 -4.45 -3.48 -3.33
CA MET A 28 -4.38 -2.03 -3.23
C MET A 28 -3.77 -1.70 -1.88
N VAL A 29 -2.69 -0.91 -1.88
CA VAL A 29 -1.90 -0.65 -0.68
C VAL A 29 -1.80 0.86 -0.45
N LEU A 30 -2.23 1.30 0.73
CA LEU A 30 -1.99 2.66 1.20
C LEU A 30 -0.68 2.65 1.99
N ILE A 31 0.24 3.56 1.66
CA ILE A 31 1.58 3.62 2.24
C ILE A 31 1.75 4.93 3.00
N GLY A 32 1.93 4.84 4.31
CA GLY A 32 2.29 5.97 5.16
C GLY A 32 3.76 5.90 5.54
N VAL A 33 4.50 6.96 5.24
CA VAL A 33 5.92 7.08 5.61
C VAL A 33 6.03 7.98 6.84
N GLY A 34 6.69 7.48 7.88
CA GLY A 34 6.92 8.21 9.12
C GLY A 34 8.29 8.89 9.12
N LYS A 35 8.53 9.72 10.15
CA LYS A 35 9.77 10.51 10.30
C LYS A 35 11.05 9.66 10.39
N GLU A 36 10.93 8.47 11.00
CA GLU A 36 12.07 7.62 11.30
C GLU A 36 12.29 6.52 10.26
N ASP A 37 11.53 6.52 9.18
CA ASP A 37 11.59 5.46 8.18
C ASP A 37 12.81 5.58 7.29
N THR A 38 13.39 4.42 6.98
CA THR A 38 14.60 4.26 6.17
C THR A 38 14.36 3.25 5.06
N LYS A 39 15.29 3.14 4.13
CA LYS A 39 15.24 2.11 3.08
C LYS A 39 15.24 0.70 3.67
N GLU A 40 16.01 0.47 4.72
CA GLU A 40 16.07 -0.81 5.42
C GLU A 40 14.71 -1.20 6.01
N ILE A 41 14.02 -0.23 6.59
CA ILE A 41 12.65 -0.42 7.10
C ILE A 41 11.70 -0.72 5.94
N ALA A 42 11.79 0.05 4.86
CA ALA A 42 10.97 -0.15 3.66
C ALA A 42 11.16 -1.56 3.08
N ASP A 43 12.41 -2.03 2.99
CA ASP A 43 12.71 -3.38 2.50
C ASP A 43 12.02 -4.46 3.32
N LYS A 44 12.01 -4.31 4.63
CA LYS A 44 11.33 -5.24 5.54
C LYS A 44 9.82 -5.28 5.27
N TYR A 45 9.21 -4.12 5.10
CA TYR A 45 7.76 -4.02 4.83
C TYR A 45 7.41 -4.58 3.46
N ILE A 46 8.21 -4.28 2.44
CA ILE A 46 8.04 -4.83 1.08
C ILE A 46 8.09 -6.36 1.11
N LYS A 47 9.11 -6.91 1.74
CA LYS A 47 9.28 -8.36 1.84
C LYS A 47 8.07 -9.00 2.52
N LYS A 48 7.61 -8.41 3.62
CA LYS A 48 6.44 -8.92 4.34
C LYS A 48 5.18 -8.84 3.48
N MET A 49 4.93 -7.70 2.86
CA MET A 49 3.75 -7.48 2.02
C MET A 49 3.68 -8.49 0.87
N ILE A 50 4.75 -8.63 0.12
CA ILE A 50 4.80 -9.54 -1.04
C ILE A 50 4.68 -11.00 -0.61
N GLY A 51 5.18 -11.33 0.58
CA GLY A 51 5.14 -12.69 1.11
C GLY A 51 3.85 -13.06 1.85
N LEU A 52 2.91 -12.14 2.03
CA LEU A 52 1.65 -12.46 2.69
C LEU A 52 0.87 -13.53 1.93
N ARG A 53 0.46 -14.56 2.65
CA ARG A 53 -0.26 -15.70 2.09
C ARG A 53 -1.75 -15.55 2.38
N ILE A 54 -2.40 -14.61 1.72
CA ILE A 54 -3.78 -14.22 2.00
C ILE A 54 -4.73 -14.42 0.82
N PHE A 55 -4.31 -15.12 -0.22
CA PHE A 55 -5.22 -15.56 -1.28
C PHE A 55 -5.66 -17.00 -1.03
N GLU A 56 -6.89 -17.30 -1.41
CA GLU A 56 -7.45 -18.63 -1.19
C GLU A 56 -6.83 -19.65 -2.15
N ASP A 57 -6.56 -20.84 -1.61
CA ASP A 57 -6.14 -21.99 -2.40
C ASP A 57 -7.37 -22.76 -2.93
N GLU A 58 -7.13 -23.87 -3.62
CA GLU A 58 -8.18 -24.72 -4.21
C GLU A 58 -9.14 -25.31 -3.16
N ASN A 59 -8.74 -25.33 -1.89
CA ASN A 59 -9.56 -25.81 -0.79
C ASN A 59 -10.29 -24.67 -0.05
N GLY A 60 -10.21 -23.44 -0.58
CA GLY A 60 -10.81 -22.26 0.01
C GLY A 60 -10.09 -21.75 1.26
N LYS A 61 -8.85 -22.18 1.49
CA LYS A 61 -8.04 -21.75 2.64
C LYS A 61 -7.13 -20.59 2.26
N THR A 62 -7.01 -19.64 3.16
CA THR A 62 -6.07 -18.53 3.06
C THR A 62 -4.64 -19.07 3.11
N ASN A 63 -3.96 -19.15 1.98
CA ASN A 63 -2.72 -19.89 1.85
C ASN A 63 -1.76 -19.37 0.77
N LEU A 64 -2.26 -18.79 -0.31
CA LEU A 64 -1.44 -18.43 -1.46
C LEU A 64 -0.94 -16.98 -1.36
N SER A 65 0.30 -16.77 -1.83
CA SER A 65 0.92 -15.44 -1.89
C SER A 65 0.54 -14.71 -3.18
N LEU A 66 0.94 -13.45 -3.27
CA LEU A 66 0.75 -12.62 -4.46
C LEU A 66 1.37 -13.29 -5.70
N SER A 67 2.57 -13.85 -5.57
CA SER A 67 3.27 -14.55 -6.64
C SER A 67 2.51 -15.80 -7.10
N ASP A 68 1.95 -16.56 -6.16
CA ASP A 68 1.22 -17.79 -6.49
C ASP A 68 -0.01 -17.54 -7.36
N VAL A 69 -0.66 -16.39 -7.19
CA VAL A 69 -1.85 -16.02 -7.96
C VAL A 69 -1.55 -15.06 -9.11
N ASN A 70 -0.28 -14.78 -9.36
CA ASN A 70 0.15 -13.80 -10.35
C ASN A 70 -0.53 -12.44 -10.12
N GLY A 71 -0.58 -12.03 -8.87
CA GLY A 71 -1.28 -10.83 -8.44
C GLY A 71 -0.52 -9.54 -8.79
N GLN A 72 -1.23 -8.45 -8.77
CA GLN A 72 -0.75 -7.12 -9.15
C GLN A 72 -0.80 -6.18 -7.95
N LEU A 73 -0.06 -5.09 -8.02
CA LEU A 73 -0.01 -4.08 -6.95
C LEU A 73 -0.46 -2.72 -7.46
N LEU A 74 -1.28 -2.05 -6.65
CA LEU A 74 -1.57 -0.62 -6.78
C LEU A 74 -1.10 0.06 -5.50
N LEU A 75 -0.03 0.85 -5.58
CA LEU A 75 0.62 1.49 -4.43
C LEU A 75 0.26 2.97 -4.38
N ILE A 76 -0.38 3.39 -3.30
CA ILE A 76 -0.89 4.75 -3.11
C ILE A 76 -0.24 5.36 -1.86
N SER A 77 0.39 6.52 -2.00
CA SER A 77 0.92 7.25 -0.86
C SER A 77 -0.22 7.87 -0.04
N GLN A 78 -0.16 7.69 1.30
CA GLN A 78 -1.20 8.16 2.21
C GLN A 78 -0.59 8.60 3.53
N PHE A 79 -0.15 9.87 3.63
CA PHE A 79 0.46 10.39 4.86
C PHE A 79 -0.51 10.43 6.04
N THR A 80 -1.82 10.51 5.76
CA THR A 80 -2.85 10.59 6.80
C THR A 80 -2.95 9.34 7.66
N LEU A 81 -2.26 8.25 7.29
CA LEU A 81 -2.12 7.08 8.16
C LEU A 81 -1.36 7.42 9.46
N TYR A 82 -0.63 8.54 9.48
CA TYR A 82 0.05 9.06 10.66
C TYR A 82 -0.79 10.11 11.41
N ALA A 83 -2.11 10.10 11.22
CA ALA A 83 -2.99 10.99 11.95
C ALA A 83 -2.93 10.72 13.46
N ASN A 84 -2.77 11.79 14.24
CA ASN A 84 -2.90 11.75 15.69
C ASN A 84 -4.16 12.50 16.07
N CYS A 85 -5.13 11.77 16.63
CA CYS A 85 -6.44 12.30 17.00
C CYS A 85 -6.64 12.36 18.51
N LYS A 86 -5.55 12.42 19.30
CA LYS A 86 -5.63 12.42 20.75
C LYS A 86 -6.23 13.71 21.30
N LYS A 87 -6.10 14.83 20.58
CA LYS A 87 -6.60 16.14 21.02
C LYS A 87 -7.67 16.64 20.06
N GLY A 88 -8.92 16.58 20.49
CA GLY A 88 -10.05 17.10 19.70
C GLY A 88 -10.29 16.35 18.41
N ASN A 89 -11.03 16.97 17.50
CA ASN A 89 -11.50 16.34 16.27
C ASN A 89 -10.69 16.72 15.03
N ARG A 90 -9.70 17.60 15.19
CA ARG A 90 -8.79 17.98 14.12
C ARG A 90 -7.52 17.12 14.21
N PRO A 91 -7.28 16.20 13.26
CA PRO A 91 -6.10 15.36 13.35
C PRO A 91 -4.81 16.17 13.17
N SER A 92 -3.76 15.76 13.87
CA SER A 92 -2.40 16.27 13.68
C SER A 92 -1.61 15.25 12.84
N PHE A 93 -0.76 15.73 11.95
CA PHE A 93 0.07 14.90 11.08
C PHE A 93 1.57 15.11 11.32
N ILE A 94 1.94 15.60 12.50
CA ILE A 94 3.34 15.90 12.81
C ILE A 94 4.24 14.67 12.82
N GLU A 95 3.67 13.47 12.95
CA GLU A 95 4.42 12.22 12.93
C GLU A 95 4.69 11.70 11.51
N ALA A 96 4.04 12.28 10.50
CA ALA A 96 4.32 11.93 9.11
C ALA A 96 5.71 12.42 8.70
N GLY A 97 6.37 11.67 7.82
CA GLY A 97 7.64 12.09 7.25
C GLY A 97 7.53 13.39 6.46
N ALA A 98 8.64 14.12 6.36
CA ALA A 98 8.70 15.31 5.53
C ALA A 98 8.36 14.94 4.07
N PRO A 99 7.60 15.78 3.32
CA PRO A 99 7.14 15.44 1.98
C PRO A 99 8.25 14.94 1.03
N ALA A 100 9.40 15.62 0.98
CA ALA A 100 10.49 15.24 0.09
C ALA A 100 11.07 13.86 0.44
N SER A 101 11.29 13.58 1.72
CA SER A 101 11.82 12.29 2.19
C SER A 101 10.79 11.17 2.01
N ALA A 102 9.52 11.48 2.28
CA ALA A 102 8.43 10.52 2.12
C ALA A 102 8.24 10.14 0.65
N GLU A 103 8.29 11.12 -0.25
CA GLU A 103 8.20 10.86 -1.69
C GLU A 103 9.36 9.98 -2.17
N ALA A 104 10.58 10.31 -1.77
CA ALA A 104 11.76 9.53 -2.14
C ALA A 104 11.65 8.08 -1.69
N LEU A 105 11.17 7.85 -0.48
CA LEU A 105 11.02 6.49 0.05
C LEU A 105 9.86 5.73 -0.62
N TYR A 106 8.77 6.42 -0.91
CA TYR A 106 7.66 5.86 -1.67
C TYR A 106 8.12 5.42 -3.08
N GLU A 107 8.85 6.27 -3.79
CA GLU A 107 9.41 5.94 -5.11
C GLU A 107 10.38 4.76 -5.03
N TYR A 108 11.20 4.70 -4.00
CA TYR A 108 12.08 3.57 -3.74
C TYR A 108 11.29 2.26 -3.59
N MET A 109 10.19 2.29 -2.84
CA MET A 109 9.35 1.12 -2.65
C MET A 109 8.72 0.64 -3.95
N ILE A 110 8.28 1.56 -4.80
CA ILE A 110 7.74 1.24 -6.12
C ILE A 110 8.80 0.50 -6.97
N GLU A 111 10.01 1.04 -7.04
CA GLU A 111 11.09 0.43 -7.80
C GLU A 111 11.45 -0.97 -7.30
N GLU A 112 11.53 -1.13 -5.98
CA GLU A 112 11.83 -2.44 -5.38
C GLU A 112 10.72 -3.46 -5.66
N CYS A 113 9.46 -3.05 -5.58
CA CYS A 113 8.33 -3.92 -5.91
C CYS A 113 8.36 -4.34 -7.39
N ARG A 114 8.72 -3.44 -8.29
CA ARG A 114 8.80 -3.72 -9.73
C ARG A 114 9.86 -4.76 -10.09
N LYS A 115 10.84 -4.97 -9.24
CA LYS A 115 11.86 -6.02 -9.46
C LYS A 115 11.29 -7.43 -9.33
N VAL A 116 10.22 -7.60 -8.56
CA VAL A 116 9.67 -8.92 -8.21
C VAL A 116 8.20 -9.11 -8.58
N VAL A 117 7.46 -8.03 -8.80
CA VAL A 117 6.04 -8.09 -9.20
C VAL A 117 5.91 -7.53 -10.62
N PRO A 118 5.37 -8.31 -11.58
CA PRO A 118 5.30 -7.88 -12.99
C PRO A 118 4.47 -6.62 -13.24
N VAL A 119 3.38 -6.43 -12.49
CA VAL A 119 2.50 -5.26 -12.65
C VAL A 119 2.42 -4.51 -11.34
N VAL A 120 3.02 -3.32 -11.30
CA VAL A 120 2.96 -2.38 -10.18
C VAL A 120 2.51 -1.05 -10.73
N GLU A 121 1.28 -0.68 -10.38
CA GLU A 121 0.66 0.58 -10.75
C GLU A 121 0.68 1.55 -9.58
N THR A 122 0.66 2.83 -9.87
CA THR A 122 0.76 3.88 -8.86
C THR A 122 -0.14 5.06 -9.21
N GLY A 123 -0.44 5.89 -8.21
CA GLY A 123 -0.95 7.24 -8.44
C GLY A 123 0.20 8.24 -8.56
N GLU A 124 -0.03 9.44 -8.06
CA GLU A 124 0.95 10.52 -8.05
C GLU A 124 1.07 11.05 -6.63
N PHE A 125 2.29 11.13 -6.12
CA PHE A 125 2.53 11.63 -4.76
C PHE A 125 2.02 13.06 -4.60
N GLY A 126 1.21 13.28 -3.57
CA GLY A 126 0.66 14.61 -3.26
C GLY A 126 -0.55 15.04 -4.07
N ALA A 127 -0.97 14.27 -5.07
CA ALA A 127 -2.13 14.60 -5.88
C ALA A 127 -3.45 14.28 -5.14
N ASP A 128 -4.52 14.94 -5.56
CA ASP A 128 -5.88 14.54 -5.19
C ASP A 128 -6.27 13.34 -6.05
N MET A 129 -6.43 12.20 -5.41
CA MET A 129 -6.66 10.92 -6.09
C MET A 129 -8.02 10.35 -5.70
N LYS A 130 -8.70 9.77 -6.69
CA LYS A 130 -9.91 8.98 -6.48
C LYS A 130 -9.53 7.51 -6.63
N VAL A 131 -9.48 6.80 -5.52
CA VAL A 131 -9.09 5.39 -5.50
C VAL A 131 -10.34 4.53 -5.39
N SER A 132 -10.54 3.68 -6.39
CA SER A 132 -11.69 2.78 -6.47
C SER A 132 -11.19 1.34 -6.35
N LEU A 133 -11.93 0.52 -5.62
CA LEU A 133 -11.54 -0.88 -5.44
C LEU A 133 -12.73 -1.75 -5.05
N THR A 134 -12.60 -3.03 -5.34
CA THR A 134 -13.45 -4.05 -4.74
C THR A 134 -12.61 -4.83 -3.75
N ASN A 135 -12.86 -4.63 -2.46
CA ASN A 135 -12.17 -5.37 -1.40
C ASN A 135 -12.76 -6.77 -1.34
N ASP A 136 -11.96 -7.73 -1.78
CA ASP A 136 -12.40 -9.10 -1.95
C ASP A 136 -12.33 -9.86 -0.62
N GLY A 137 -13.52 -10.12 -0.07
CA GLY A 137 -13.63 -10.84 1.18
C GLY A 137 -14.64 -10.26 2.19
N PRO A 138 -14.59 -9.02 2.69
CA PRO A 138 -13.42 -8.12 2.64
C PRO A 138 -12.19 -8.71 3.33
N PHE A 139 -11.02 -8.27 2.93
CA PHE A 139 -9.78 -8.73 3.54
C PHE A 139 -8.78 -7.56 3.56
N THR A 140 -8.47 -7.08 4.76
CA THR A 140 -7.61 -5.92 4.97
C THR A 140 -6.61 -6.22 6.06
N VAL A 141 -5.34 -5.95 5.79
CA VAL A 141 -4.22 -6.18 6.73
C VAL A 141 -3.50 -4.87 6.95
N ILE A 142 -3.22 -4.56 8.20
CA ILE A 142 -2.41 -3.40 8.57
C ILE A 142 -1.03 -3.90 9.00
N LEU A 143 0.03 -3.38 8.36
CA LEU A 143 1.39 -3.61 8.82
C LEU A 143 1.92 -2.29 9.42
N ASP A 144 2.44 -2.37 10.63
CA ASP A 144 3.12 -1.28 11.30
C ASP A 144 4.20 -1.83 12.23
N GLU A 145 4.88 -0.96 12.94
CA GLU A 145 5.98 -1.34 13.83
C GLU A 145 5.54 -2.25 14.98
N SER A 146 4.25 -2.30 15.29
CA SER A 146 3.75 -3.15 16.39
C SER A 146 3.67 -4.63 16.04
N ILE A 147 3.70 -4.96 14.73
CA ILE A 147 3.54 -6.33 14.26
C ILE A 147 4.65 -6.79 13.30
N LEU A 148 5.69 -5.98 13.17
CA LEU A 148 6.85 -6.32 12.33
C LEU A 148 8.14 -6.39 13.13
#